data_52a9f7396a192ca119cdfb62e68d62ae
#
_entry.id   52a9f7396a192ca119cdfb62e68d62ae
#
_cell.length_a   1.000
_cell.length_b   1.000
_cell.length_c   1.000
_cell.angle_alpha   90.00
_cell.angle_beta   90.00
_cell.angle_gamma   90.00
#
_symmetry.space_group_name_H-M   'P 1'
#
loop_
_entity.id
_entity.type
_entity.pdbx_description
1 polymer ?
#
loop_
_entity_poly.entity_id
_entity_poly.type
_entity_poly.pdbx_seq_one_letter_code
_entity_poly.pdbx_strand_id
1 'polypeptide(L)'
;CIAPGTAPQSVTVDCGESGSTLRFLIPVFAALGIEATFVGHGRLPERPIGVYTDLLPQHGITVETAGGLPFHITGKLQSGDFRVPGNISSQFITGLLFALPLLKNDSTVTLTTPLESKGYIDLTIEVLAGFGVKIEETETGWHISGGQTYRAERYTVEGDWSQAAFFLSEAAVSGGPIRLLGLSETSLQGDKACVHLWRQFGLSVTEENGVYVAENKNIDKPYRGLHGIAINAAQIPDMVPALAVTAATVAGIAPGIRIAITFEPRRRLLVRF
;
A
#
# COMPACT_ATOMS: atom_id res chain seq x y z
N CYS A 1 -8.05 12.26 -19.29
CA CYS A 1 -8.16 11.17 -20.30
C CYS A 1 -7.33 11.56 -21.51
N ILE A 2 -6.31 10.77 -21.85
CA ILE A 2 -5.57 10.92 -23.10
C ILE A 2 -6.37 10.13 -24.14
N ALA A 3 -6.88 10.81 -25.18
CA ALA A 3 -7.57 10.12 -26.26
C ALA A 3 -6.57 9.25 -27.05
N PRO A 4 -6.96 8.07 -27.54
CA PRO A 4 -6.10 7.25 -28.39
C PRO A 4 -5.57 8.06 -29.59
N GLY A 5 -4.26 8.06 -29.78
CA GLY A 5 -3.60 8.80 -30.88
C GLY A 5 -3.19 10.25 -30.57
N THR A 6 -3.45 10.77 -29.35
CA THR A 6 -3.06 12.13 -28.92
C THR A 6 -2.09 12.13 -27.76
N ALA A 7 -1.50 10.97 -27.39
CA ALA A 7 -0.50 10.92 -26.34
C ALA A 7 0.71 11.80 -26.72
N PRO A 8 1.19 12.69 -25.82
CA PRO A 8 2.39 13.47 -26.06
C PRO A 8 3.58 12.52 -26.24
N GLN A 9 4.54 12.91 -27.11
CA GLN A 9 5.73 12.10 -27.36
C GLN A 9 6.66 12.06 -26.13
N SER A 10 6.71 13.14 -25.35
CA SER A 10 7.50 13.25 -24.13
C SER A 10 6.74 14.09 -23.08
N VAL A 11 6.81 13.68 -21.82
CA VAL A 11 6.16 14.37 -20.69
C VAL A 11 7.05 14.42 -19.47
N THR A 12 6.87 15.48 -18.66
CA THR A 12 7.39 15.51 -17.29
C THR A 12 6.25 15.27 -16.32
N VAL A 13 6.44 14.32 -15.41
CA VAL A 13 5.49 13.94 -14.37
C VAL A 13 6.04 14.35 -13.03
N ASP A 14 5.44 15.37 -12.41
CA ASP A 14 5.77 15.74 -11.04
C ASP A 14 4.96 14.86 -10.07
N CYS A 15 5.68 14.01 -9.34
CA CYS A 15 5.11 13.10 -8.37
C CYS A 15 4.98 13.72 -6.97
N GLY A 16 5.40 14.98 -6.78
CA GLY A 16 5.44 15.60 -5.46
C GLY A 16 6.29 14.78 -4.48
N GLU A 17 5.69 14.33 -3.39
CA GLU A 17 6.30 13.38 -2.44
C GLU A 17 5.70 11.97 -2.52
N SER A 18 4.84 11.70 -3.50
CA SER A 18 4.07 10.45 -3.61
C SER A 18 4.87 9.31 -4.25
N GLY A 19 5.25 8.33 -3.42
CA GLY A 19 5.85 7.08 -3.90
C GLY A 19 4.90 6.24 -4.74
N SER A 20 3.59 6.29 -4.48
CA SER A 20 2.57 5.58 -5.26
C SER A 20 2.46 6.16 -6.65
N THR A 21 2.33 7.49 -6.78
CA THR A 21 2.31 8.15 -8.09
C THR A 21 3.51 7.76 -8.93
N LEU A 22 4.72 7.83 -8.35
CA LEU A 22 5.96 7.47 -9.04
C LEU A 22 5.94 6.01 -9.51
N ARG A 23 5.74 5.06 -8.57
CA ARG A 23 5.88 3.63 -8.86
C ARG A 23 4.74 3.06 -9.70
N PHE A 24 3.54 3.63 -9.60
CA PHE A 24 2.40 3.19 -10.41
C PHE A 24 2.50 3.69 -11.86
N LEU A 25 2.90 4.94 -12.05
CA LEU A 25 2.88 5.54 -13.37
C LEU A 25 4.07 5.15 -14.26
N ILE A 26 5.24 4.87 -13.70
CA ILE A 26 6.42 4.47 -14.49
C ILE A 26 6.09 3.31 -15.45
N PRO A 27 5.61 2.12 -15.00
CA PRO A 27 5.33 1.03 -15.91
C PRO A 27 4.12 1.30 -16.82
N VAL A 28 3.14 2.11 -16.38
CA VAL A 28 2.01 2.50 -17.23
C VAL A 28 2.47 3.34 -18.43
N PHE A 29 3.32 4.35 -18.20
CA PHE A 29 3.88 5.16 -19.29
C PHE A 29 4.76 4.32 -20.21
N ALA A 30 5.56 3.41 -19.63
CA ALA A 30 6.36 2.45 -20.39
C ALA A 30 5.48 1.55 -21.29
N ALA A 31 4.35 1.03 -20.78
CA ALA A 31 3.42 0.20 -21.56
C ALA A 31 2.75 0.98 -22.69
N LEU A 32 2.43 2.26 -22.46
CA LEU A 32 1.88 3.16 -23.47
C LEU A 32 2.93 3.62 -24.50
N GLY A 33 4.22 3.39 -24.26
CA GLY A 33 5.31 3.85 -25.12
C GLY A 33 5.49 5.36 -25.08
N ILE A 34 5.18 5.99 -23.95
CA ILE A 34 5.33 7.43 -23.75
C ILE A 34 6.69 7.68 -23.07
N GLU A 35 7.52 8.51 -23.71
CA GLU A 35 8.75 9.01 -23.10
C GLU A 35 8.39 9.90 -21.91
N ALA A 36 8.95 9.63 -20.73
CA ALA A 36 8.61 10.35 -19.51
C ALA A 36 9.79 10.60 -18.60
N THR A 37 9.82 11.80 -18.02
CA THR A 37 10.74 12.17 -16.94
C THR A 37 9.93 12.36 -15.66
N PHE A 38 10.17 11.51 -14.68
CA PHE A 38 9.53 11.62 -13.37
C PHE A 38 10.41 12.45 -12.46
N VAL A 39 9.79 13.45 -11.83
CA VAL A 39 10.42 14.34 -10.85
C VAL A 39 9.63 14.33 -9.54
N GLY A 40 10.23 14.84 -8.47
CA GLY A 40 9.59 14.95 -7.18
C GLY A 40 10.51 15.63 -6.18
N HIS A 41 10.02 15.88 -4.99
CA HIS A 41 10.74 16.61 -3.95
C HIS A 41 10.62 15.93 -2.58
N GLY A 42 11.07 16.62 -1.53
CA GLY A 42 11.09 16.10 -0.17
C GLY A 42 11.96 14.87 -0.05
N ARG A 43 11.41 13.79 0.50
CA ARG A 43 12.11 12.52 0.67
C ARG A 43 11.91 11.53 -0.49
N LEU A 44 11.10 11.88 -1.50
CA LEU A 44 10.83 10.97 -2.61
C LEU A 44 12.09 10.60 -3.41
N PRO A 45 13.04 11.52 -3.70
CA PRO A 45 14.27 11.19 -4.41
C PRO A 45 15.15 10.15 -3.71
N GLU A 46 15.03 10.03 -2.38
CA GLU A 46 15.81 9.09 -1.56
C GLU A 46 15.17 7.69 -1.46
N ARG A 47 13.91 7.56 -1.91
CA ARG A 47 13.17 6.29 -1.80
C ARG A 47 13.68 5.28 -2.82
N PRO A 48 13.74 3.97 -2.45
CA PRO A 48 14.20 2.93 -3.36
C PRO A 48 13.40 2.92 -4.67
N ILE A 49 14.10 2.94 -5.80
CA ILE A 49 13.56 2.78 -7.16
C ILE A 49 14.29 1.68 -7.93
N GLY A 50 15.31 1.08 -7.34
CA GLY A 50 16.20 0.08 -7.94
C GLY A 50 15.48 -1.10 -8.59
N VAL A 51 14.31 -1.50 -8.08
CA VAL A 51 13.52 -2.57 -8.70
C VAL A 51 13.23 -2.26 -10.17
N TYR A 52 12.89 -1.03 -10.51
CA TYR A 52 12.60 -0.64 -11.90
C TYR A 52 13.86 -0.38 -12.71
N THR A 53 14.95 0.11 -12.10
CA THR A 53 16.24 0.25 -12.82
C THR A 53 16.78 -1.09 -13.28
N ASP A 54 16.54 -2.14 -12.52
CA ASP A 54 17.02 -3.49 -12.85
C ASP A 54 16.07 -4.24 -13.78
N LEU A 55 14.75 -4.04 -13.62
CA LEU A 55 13.71 -4.80 -14.30
C LEU A 55 13.38 -4.25 -15.70
N LEU A 56 13.13 -2.95 -15.82
CA LEU A 56 12.60 -2.36 -17.05
C LEU A 56 13.53 -2.48 -18.27
N PRO A 57 14.88 -2.40 -18.12
CA PRO A 57 15.78 -2.63 -19.25
C PRO A 57 15.69 -4.03 -19.85
N GLN A 58 15.34 -5.05 -19.06
CA GLN A 58 15.15 -6.41 -19.54
C GLN A 58 13.91 -6.56 -20.42
N HIS A 59 13.00 -5.56 -20.38
CA HIS A 59 11.73 -5.54 -21.09
C HIS A 59 11.62 -4.37 -22.11
N GLY A 60 12.76 -3.94 -22.67
CA GLY A 60 12.78 -3.00 -23.79
C GLY A 60 12.67 -1.52 -23.43
N ILE A 61 12.86 -1.15 -22.17
CA ILE A 61 12.87 0.24 -21.72
C ILE A 61 14.30 0.70 -21.45
N THR A 62 14.66 1.85 -21.99
CA THR A 62 15.87 2.55 -21.57
C THR A 62 15.55 3.39 -20.35
N VAL A 63 16.35 3.24 -19.30
CA VAL A 63 16.21 3.98 -18.02
C VAL A 63 17.44 4.84 -17.82
N GLU A 64 17.25 6.14 -17.57
CA GLU A 64 18.30 7.09 -17.24
C GLU A 64 18.01 7.70 -15.87
N THR A 65 18.92 7.50 -14.91
CA THR A 65 18.83 8.03 -13.56
C THR A 65 20.20 8.02 -12.89
N ALA A 66 20.42 8.92 -11.95
CA ALA A 66 21.59 8.92 -11.07
C ALA A 66 21.39 8.10 -9.77
N GLY A 67 20.38 7.18 -9.78
CA GLY A 67 20.05 6.33 -8.61
C GLY A 67 18.78 6.76 -7.87
N GLY A 68 18.06 7.76 -8.38
CA GLY A 68 16.83 8.29 -7.79
C GLY A 68 16.05 9.14 -8.79
N LEU A 69 15.56 10.28 -8.35
CA LEU A 69 14.94 11.27 -9.24
C LEU A 69 15.97 12.33 -9.68
N PRO A 70 15.88 12.87 -10.91
CA PRO A 70 14.93 12.53 -11.97
C PRO A 70 15.09 11.09 -12.47
N PHE A 71 13.97 10.46 -12.84
CA PHE A 71 13.93 9.12 -13.41
C PHE A 71 13.32 9.23 -14.81
N HIS A 72 14.14 8.99 -15.84
CA HIS A 72 13.73 9.12 -17.23
C HIS A 72 13.59 7.75 -17.89
N ILE A 73 12.51 7.58 -18.65
CA ILE A 73 12.24 6.36 -19.40
C ILE A 73 11.97 6.66 -20.86
N THR A 74 12.52 5.81 -21.74
CA THR A 74 12.21 5.78 -23.19
C THR A 74 12.02 4.34 -23.64
N GLY A 75 11.33 4.17 -24.78
CA GLY A 75 11.04 2.86 -25.34
C GLY A 75 9.59 2.42 -25.11
N LYS A 76 9.32 1.14 -25.35
CA LYS A 76 8.00 0.54 -25.17
C LYS A 76 8.14 -0.79 -24.45
N LEU A 77 7.40 -0.93 -23.35
CA LEU A 77 7.43 -2.11 -22.50
C LEU A 77 7.01 -3.35 -23.29
N GLN A 78 7.80 -4.41 -23.19
CA GLN A 78 7.56 -5.71 -23.80
C GLN A 78 7.02 -6.70 -22.77
N SER A 79 6.13 -7.58 -23.24
CA SER A 79 5.57 -8.67 -22.42
C SER A 79 6.65 -9.68 -22.03
N GLY A 80 6.46 -10.38 -20.94
CA GLY A 80 7.39 -11.42 -20.48
C GLY A 80 7.22 -11.78 -19.01
N ASP A 81 8.26 -12.37 -18.41
CA ASP A 81 8.31 -12.72 -16.98
C ASP A 81 9.00 -11.60 -16.19
N PHE A 82 8.21 -10.88 -15.40
CA PHE A 82 8.66 -9.79 -14.55
C PHE A 82 9.00 -10.33 -13.16
N ARG A 83 10.28 -10.56 -12.90
CA ARG A 83 10.77 -11.12 -11.64
C ARG A 83 11.02 -10.00 -10.62
N VAL A 84 10.21 -9.96 -9.56
CA VAL A 84 10.24 -8.87 -8.58
C VAL A 84 10.38 -9.38 -7.14
N PRO A 85 11.09 -8.67 -6.26
CA PRO A 85 11.09 -9.00 -4.84
C PRO A 85 9.76 -8.61 -4.19
N GLY A 86 9.16 -9.55 -3.44
CA GLY A 86 7.89 -9.35 -2.74
C GLY A 86 8.02 -8.58 -1.42
N ASN A 87 9.24 -8.38 -0.92
CA ASN A 87 9.53 -7.81 0.41
C ASN A 87 10.14 -6.40 0.40
N ILE A 88 10.13 -5.72 -0.76
CA ILE A 88 10.63 -4.33 -0.84
C ILE A 88 9.46 -3.33 -0.75
N SER A 89 8.50 -3.45 -1.63
CA SER A 89 7.27 -2.64 -1.63
C SER A 89 6.25 -3.23 -2.61
N SER A 90 5.02 -3.43 -2.15
CA SER A 90 3.89 -3.84 -3.00
C SER A 90 3.60 -2.87 -4.15
N GLN A 91 4.01 -1.60 -4.03
CA GLN A 91 3.79 -0.58 -5.06
C GLN A 91 4.45 -0.90 -6.40
N PHE A 92 5.59 -1.61 -6.41
CA PHE A 92 6.22 -2.04 -7.65
C PHE A 92 5.36 -3.08 -8.39
N ILE A 93 4.79 -4.01 -7.64
CA ILE A 93 3.89 -5.03 -8.17
C ILE A 93 2.59 -4.38 -8.67
N THR A 94 1.96 -3.53 -7.86
CA THR A 94 0.75 -2.78 -8.24
C THR A 94 0.94 -1.99 -9.54
N GLY A 95 2.08 -1.31 -9.70
CA GLY A 95 2.38 -0.58 -10.92
C GLY A 95 2.46 -1.49 -12.16
N LEU A 96 3.06 -2.68 -12.02
CA LEU A 96 3.08 -3.68 -13.09
C LEU A 96 1.67 -4.21 -13.40
N LEU A 97 0.86 -4.51 -12.38
CA LEU A 97 -0.52 -4.98 -12.56
C LEU A 97 -1.40 -3.94 -13.28
N PHE A 98 -1.11 -2.63 -13.16
CA PHE A 98 -1.77 -1.60 -13.95
C PHE A 98 -1.28 -1.55 -15.41
N ALA A 99 -0.04 -1.91 -15.66
CA ALA A 99 0.59 -1.73 -16.97
C ALA A 99 0.45 -2.95 -17.88
N LEU A 100 0.68 -4.16 -17.34
CA LEU A 100 0.80 -5.38 -18.11
C LEU A 100 -0.48 -5.78 -18.89
N PRO A 101 -1.70 -5.52 -18.39
CA PRO A 101 -2.91 -5.77 -19.18
C PRO A 101 -2.98 -5.00 -20.49
N LEU A 102 -2.30 -3.85 -20.58
CA LEU A 102 -2.24 -3.00 -21.78
C LEU A 102 -1.32 -3.54 -22.87
N LEU A 103 -0.44 -4.48 -22.55
CA LEU A 103 0.49 -5.07 -23.49
C LEU A 103 -0.23 -6.03 -24.44
N LYS A 104 0.35 -6.27 -25.60
CA LYS A 104 -0.27 -7.11 -26.65
C LYS A 104 -0.34 -8.59 -26.25
N ASN A 105 0.71 -9.10 -25.62
CA ASN A 105 0.84 -10.51 -25.26
C ASN A 105 0.79 -10.68 -23.73
N ASP A 106 0.60 -11.91 -23.29
CA ASP A 106 0.57 -12.28 -21.89
C ASP A 106 1.89 -12.00 -21.18
N SER A 107 1.79 -11.76 -19.88
CA SER A 107 2.94 -11.54 -19.01
C SER A 107 2.75 -12.27 -17.70
N THR A 108 3.84 -12.49 -16.97
CA THR A 108 3.83 -13.00 -15.60
C THR A 108 4.55 -12.02 -14.68
N VAL A 109 4.08 -11.93 -13.46
CA VAL A 109 4.82 -11.30 -12.35
C VAL A 109 5.22 -12.41 -11.39
N THR A 110 6.52 -12.71 -11.31
CA THR A 110 7.06 -13.79 -10.50
C THR A 110 7.77 -13.23 -9.26
N LEU A 111 7.36 -13.65 -8.09
CA LEU A 111 7.99 -13.24 -6.82
C LEU A 111 9.31 -13.96 -6.61
N THR A 112 10.37 -13.20 -6.28
CA THR A 112 11.70 -13.74 -5.96
C THR A 112 11.96 -13.88 -4.46
N THR A 113 11.10 -13.29 -3.64
CA THR A 113 11.09 -13.38 -2.17
C THR A 113 9.67 -13.49 -1.65
N PRO A 114 9.45 -13.92 -0.40
CA PRO A 114 8.12 -13.91 0.20
C PRO A 114 7.45 -12.54 0.11
N LEU A 115 6.13 -12.56 -0.11
CA LEU A 115 5.33 -11.34 -0.27
C LEU A 115 5.00 -10.72 1.08
N GLU A 116 5.31 -9.42 1.22
CA GLU A 116 4.82 -8.57 2.30
C GLU A 116 3.70 -7.67 1.78
N SER A 117 2.80 -7.25 2.68
CA SER A 117 1.71 -6.31 2.33
C SER A 117 0.77 -6.84 1.23
N LYS A 118 0.44 -8.15 1.26
CA LYS A 118 -0.43 -8.82 0.26
C LYS A 118 -1.78 -8.10 0.10
N GLY A 119 -2.38 -7.60 1.20
CA GLY A 119 -3.68 -6.94 1.17
C GLY A 119 -3.77 -5.76 0.20
N TYR A 120 -2.68 -5.00 -0.01
CA TYR A 120 -2.69 -3.92 -1.01
C TYR A 120 -2.72 -4.42 -2.46
N ILE A 121 -2.17 -5.60 -2.70
CA ILE A 121 -2.20 -6.23 -4.02
C ILE A 121 -3.57 -6.83 -4.26
N ASP A 122 -4.15 -7.51 -3.28
CA ASP A 122 -5.51 -8.08 -3.35
C ASP A 122 -6.54 -6.97 -3.63
N LEU A 123 -6.43 -5.83 -2.94
CA LEU A 123 -7.23 -4.63 -3.20
C LEU A 123 -7.03 -4.11 -4.63
N THR A 124 -5.78 -4.07 -5.11
CA THR A 124 -5.47 -3.66 -6.49
C THR A 124 -6.17 -4.57 -7.50
N ILE A 125 -6.11 -5.89 -7.31
CA ILE A 125 -6.73 -6.88 -8.19
C ILE A 125 -8.26 -6.76 -8.17
N GLU A 126 -8.87 -6.55 -7.00
CA GLU A 126 -10.31 -6.32 -6.85
C GLU A 126 -10.75 -5.09 -7.65
N VAL A 127 -10.04 -3.96 -7.48
CA VAL A 127 -10.34 -2.72 -8.22
C VAL A 127 -10.16 -2.94 -9.72
N LEU A 128 -9.09 -3.58 -10.17
CA LEU A 128 -8.86 -3.91 -11.57
C LEU A 128 -10.00 -4.75 -12.16
N ALA A 129 -10.49 -5.73 -11.41
CA ALA A 129 -11.64 -6.55 -11.81
C ALA A 129 -12.91 -5.71 -11.98
N GLY A 130 -13.15 -4.73 -11.10
CA GLY A 130 -14.24 -3.75 -11.22
C GLY A 130 -14.15 -2.91 -12.51
N PHE A 131 -12.94 -2.66 -13.00
CA PHE A 131 -12.70 -1.97 -14.27
C PHE A 131 -12.52 -2.92 -15.47
N GLY A 132 -12.90 -4.20 -15.32
CA GLY A 132 -12.95 -5.18 -16.41
C GLY A 132 -11.62 -5.85 -16.74
N VAL A 133 -10.59 -5.68 -15.91
CA VAL A 133 -9.28 -6.31 -16.06
C VAL A 133 -9.20 -7.55 -15.16
N LYS A 134 -8.73 -8.68 -15.71
CA LYS A 134 -8.57 -9.94 -14.99
C LYS A 134 -7.09 -10.25 -14.76
N ILE A 135 -6.78 -10.58 -13.53
CA ILE A 135 -5.47 -11.03 -13.08
C ILE A 135 -5.65 -12.40 -12.43
N GLU A 136 -4.84 -13.36 -12.79
CA GLU A 136 -4.89 -14.73 -12.25
C GLU A 136 -3.74 -14.94 -11.27
N GLU A 137 -4.05 -15.27 -10.02
CA GLU A 137 -3.03 -15.63 -9.03
C GLU A 137 -2.46 -17.03 -9.34
N THR A 138 -1.15 -17.17 -9.21
CA THR A 138 -0.41 -18.43 -9.40
C THR A 138 0.35 -18.78 -8.11
N GLU A 139 1.00 -19.94 -8.05
CA GLU A 139 1.81 -20.34 -6.89
C GLU A 139 2.97 -19.38 -6.60
N THR A 140 3.49 -18.69 -7.62
CA THR A 140 4.69 -17.85 -7.50
C THR A 140 4.44 -16.37 -7.79
N GLY A 141 3.19 -15.97 -7.99
CA GLY A 141 2.85 -14.58 -8.33
C GLY A 141 1.57 -14.46 -9.13
N TRP A 142 1.59 -13.85 -10.31
CA TRP A 142 0.38 -13.58 -11.10
C TRP A 142 0.64 -13.78 -12.59
N HIS A 143 -0.37 -14.31 -13.28
CA HIS A 143 -0.47 -14.34 -14.73
C HIS A 143 -1.42 -13.23 -15.19
N ILE A 144 -1.02 -12.51 -16.22
CA ILE A 144 -1.74 -11.35 -16.78
C ILE A 144 -1.89 -11.56 -18.28
N SER A 145 -3.11 -11.82 -18.73
CA SER A 145 -3.42 -11.86 -20.15
C SER A 145 -3.24 -10.49 -20.77
N GLY A 146 -2.62 -10.43 -21.93
CA GLY A 146 -2.43 -9.20 -22.69
C GLY A 146 -3.68 -8.75 -23.44
N GLY A 147 -3.64 -7.55 -24.03
CA GLY A 147 -4.70 -7.01 -24.88
C GLY A 147 -5.99 -6.68 -24.13
N GLN A 148 -5.95 -6.55 -22.82
CA GLN A 148 -7.13 -6.19 -22.03
C GLN A 148 -7.44 -4.70 -22.17
N THR A 149 -8.70 -4.35 -21.97
CA THR A 149 -9.17 -2.96 -22.05
C THR A 149 -9.87 -2.58 -20.76
N TYR A 150 -9.41 -1.49 -20.17
CA TYR A 150 -10.08 -0.90 -19.02
C TYR A 150 -11.44 -0.34 -19.41
N ARG A 151 -12.46 -0.65 -18.66
CA ARG A 151 -13.82 -0.13 -18.83
C ARG A 151 -14.06 0.99 -17.85
N ALA A 152 -14.65 2.09 -18.34
CA ALA A 152 -15.06 3.17 -17.45
C ALA A 152 -16.29 2.74 -16.66
N GLU A 153 -16.16 2.69 -15.35
CA GLU A 153 -17.22 2.34 -14.41
C GLU A 153 -17.37 3.46 -13.37
N ARG A 154 -18.58 3.52 -12.78
CA ARG A 154 -18.79 4.35 -11.60
C ARG A 154 -18.28 3.56 -10.38
N TYR A 155 -17.24 4.06 -9.75
CA TYR A 155 -16.63 3.44 -8.58
C TYR A 155 -16.68 4.38 -7.38
N THR A 156 -17.09 3.87 -6.22
CA THR A 156 -17.02 4.60 -4.96
C THR A 156 -15.84 4.11 -4.17
N VAL A 157 -14.87 4.99 -3.95
CA VAL A 157 -13.70 4.67 -3.12
C VAL A 157 -14.14 4.52 -1.68
N GLU A 158 -13.83 3.40 -1.07
CA GLU A 158 -14.08 3.16 0.35
C GLU A 158 -13.14 3.97 1.25
N GLY A 159 -13.49 4.12 2.52
CA GLY A 159 -12.63 4.75 3.50
C GLY A 159 -11.34 3.96 3.73
N ASP A 160 -10.28 4.70 4.07
CA ASP A 160 -8.95 4.16 4.33
C ASP A 160 -8.85 3.65 5.77
N TRP A 161 -8.67 2.34 5.94
CA TRP A 161 -8.55 1.71 7.24
C TRP A 161 -7.24 2.08 7.96
N SER A 162 -6.17 2.40 7.24
CA SER A 162 -4.93 2.87 7.85
C SER A 162 -5.14 4.24 8.50
N GLN A 163 -5.91 5.12 7.87
CA GLN A 163 -6.28 6.41 8.44
C GLN A 163 -7.26 6.27 9.61
N ALA A 164 -8.20 5.32 9.53
CA ALA A 164 -9.10 5.01 10.65
C ALA A 164 -8.34 4.64 11.93
N ALA A 165 -7.19 3.97 11.82
CA ALA A 165 -6.34 3.59 12.95
C ALA A 165 -5.88 4.80 13.78
N PHE A 166 -5.63 5.96 13.18
CA PHE A 166 -5.28 7.19 13.92
C PHE A 166 -6.44 7.68 14.79
N PHE A 167 -7.68 7.58 14.30
CA PHE A 167 -8.87 7.94 15.08
C PHE A 167 -9.17 6.92 16.19
N LEU A 168 -8.84 5.64 15.97
CA LEU A 168 -8.89 4.65 17.05
C LEU A 168 -7.87 4.96 18.14
N SER A 169 -6.66 5.40 17.77
CA SER A 169 -5.65 5.89 18.72
C SER A 169 -6.15 7.11 19.49
N GLU A 170 -6.78 8.06 18.80
CA GLU A 170 -7.39 9.23 19.43
C GLU A 170 -8.45 8.82 20.46
N ALA A 171 -9.37 7.92 20.11
CA ALA A 171 -10.38 7.41 21.04
C ALA A 171 -9.75 6.73 22.27
N ALA A 172 -8.65 5.97 22.05
CA ALA A 172 -7.93 5.32 23.15
C ALA A 172 -7.31 6.33 24.13
N VAL A 173 -6.82 7.46 23.61
CA VAL A 173 -6.13 8.50 24.40
C VAL A 173 -7.12 9.48 25.03
N SER A 174 -8.13 9.94 24.28
CA SER A 174 -9.05 11.01 24.71
C SER A 174 -10.30 10.50 25.45
N GLY A 175 -10.66 9.22 25.25
CA GLY A 175 -11.88 8.61 25.77
C GLY A 175 -12.94 8.40 24.69
N GLY A 176 -13.03 9.28 23.70
CA GLY A 176 -14.06 9.22 22.66
C GLY A 176 -15.41 9.76 23.16
N PRO A 177 -16.57 9.38 22.55
CA PRO A 177 -16.68 8.46 21.40
C PRO A 177 -16.31 9.11 20.06
N ILE A 178 -15.64 8.36 19.21
CA ILE A 178 -15.33 8.75 17.83
C ILE A 178 -16.16 7.88 16.87
N ARG A 179 -16.80 8.51 15.90
CA ARG A 179 -17.63 7.83 14.90
C ARG A 179 -16.89 7.85 13.55
N LEU A 180 -16.69 6.68 12.96
CA LEU A 180 -16.02 6.49 11.67
C LEU A 180 -17.05 6.04 10.66
N LEU A 181 -17.14 6.75 9.53
CA LEU A 181 -18.06 6.51 8.44
C LEU A 181 -17.30 6.21 7.14
N GLY A 182 -17.97 5.52 6.21
CA GLY A 182 -17.41 5.24 4.89
C GLY A 182 -16.42 4.06 4.85
N LEU A 183 -16.24 3.36 5.96
CA LEU A 183 -15.43 2.15 6.05
C LEU A 183 -16.27 0.94 5.62
N SER A 184 -15.68 0.05 4.79
CA SER A 184 -16.36 -1.16 4.33
C SER A 184 -16.04 -2.35 5.21
N GLU A 185 -17.06 -3.07 5.66
CA GLU A 185 -16.88 -4.32 6.40
C GLU A 185 -16.31 -5.44 5.49
N THR A 186 -16.57 -5.40 4.21
CA THR A 186 -16.06 -6.36 3.23
C THR A 186 -14.72 -5.97 2.62
N SER A 187 -14.12 -4.87 3.08
CA SER A 187 -12.84 -4.37 2.57
C SER A 187 -11.73 -5.42 2.62
N LEU A 188 -10.95 -5.48 1.55
CA LEU A 188 -9.72 -6.28 1.46
C LEU A 188 -8.47 -5.55 1.98
N GLN A 189 -8.60 -4.31 2.45
CA GLN A 189 -7.50 -3.60 3.10
C GLN A 189 -7.01 -4.38 4.32
N GLY A 190 -5.73 -4.75 4.34
CA GLY A 190 -5.11 -5.47 5.49
C GLY A 190 -5.23 -4.68 6.79
N ASP A 191 -5.24 -3.35 6.68
CA ASP A 191 -5.32 -2.39 7.80
C ASP A 191 -6.69 -2.42 8.53
N LYS A 192 -7.71 -3.08 7.98
CA LYS A 192 -8.96 -3.40 8.69
C LYS A 192 -8.70 -4.16 10.00
N ALA A 193 -7.55 -4.83 10.12
CA ALA A 193 -7.08 -5.45 11.35
C ALA A 193 -7.04 -4.46 12.53
N CYS A 194 -7.03 -3.13 12.30
CA CYS A 194 -7.06 -2.10 13.32
C CYS A 194 -8.21 -2.30 14.31
N VAL A 195 -9.39 -2.66 13.85
CA VAL A 195 -10.56 -2.89 14.72
C VAL A 195 -10.26 -3.97 15.77
N HIS A 196 -9.67 -5.09 15.32
CA HIS A 196 -9.31 -6.18 16.21
C HIS A 196 -8.19 -5.80 17.17
N LEU A 197 -7.15 -5.14 16.68
CA LEU A 197 -5.98 -4.74 17.48
C LEU A 197 -6.37 -3.74 18.56
N TRP A 198 -7.19 -2.72 18.27
CA TRP A 198 -7.62 -1.76 19.28
C TRP A 198 -8.58 -2.37 20.30
N ARG A 199 -9.40 -3.35 19.91
CA ARG A 199 -10.16 -4.18 20.88
C ARG A 199 -9.23 -4.97 21.80
N GLN A 200 -8.14 -5.52 21.28
CA GLN A 200 -7.13 -6.19 22.10
C GLN A 200 -6.41 -5.24 23.06
N PHE A 201 -6.20 -3.97 22.71
CA PHE A 201 -5.73 -2.95 23.67
C PHE A 201 -6.73 -2.66 24.78
N GLY A 202 -8.00 -2.99 24.62
CA GLY A 202 -9.07 -2.71 25.59
C GLY A 202 -10.03 -1.58 25.16
N LEU A 203 -9.91 -1.06 23.94
CA LEU A 203 -10.84 -0.08 23.39
C LEU A 203 -12.17 -0.75 23.03
N SER A 204 -13.29 -0.11 23.36
CA SER A 204 -14.59 -0.50 22.84
C SER A 204 -14.72 -0.01 21.40
N VAL A 205 -14.82 -0.93 20.43
CA VAL A 205 -15.10 -0.61 19.04
C VAL A 205 -16.31 -1.41 18.61
N THR A 206 -17.43 -0.75 18.36
CA THR A 206 -18.68 -1.35 17.87
C THR A 206 -18.95 -0.92 16.45
N GLU A 207 -19.71 -1.70 15.72
CA GLU A 207 -20.20 -1.37 14.39
C GLU A 207 -21.72 -1.46 14.38
N GLU A 208 -22.39 -0.43 13.86
CA GLU A 208 -23.82 -0.38 13.67
C GLU A 208 -24.15 0.33 12.33
N ASN A 209 -24.75 -0.41 11.42
CA ASN A 209 -25.20 0.11 10.10
C ASN A 209 -24.07 0.78 9.30
N GLY A 210 -22.87 0.18 9.29
CA GLY A 210 -21.69 0.70 8.57
C GLY A 210 -21.00 1.88 9.28
N VAL A 211 -21.40 2.19 10.52
CA VAL A 211 -20.74 3.21 11.36
C VAL A 211 -19.95 2.51 12.46
N TYR A 212 -18.66 2.73 12.50
CA TYR A 212 -17.82 2.26 13.59
C TYR A 212 -17.75 3.31 14.68
N VAL A 213 -18.00 2.90 15.93
CA VAL A 213 -17.92 3.78 17.11
C VAL A 213 -16.83 3.28 18.02
N ALA A 214 -15.82 4.11 18.24
CA ALA A 214 -14.68 3.82 19.11
C ALA A 214 -14.76 4.66 20.38
N GLU A 215 -14.65 4.03 21.55
CA GLU A 215 -14.75 4.68 22.85
C GLU A 215 -13.88 3.97 23.88
N ASN A 216 -13.13 4.72 24.68
CA ASN A 216 -12.45 4.19 25.85
C ASN A 216 -13.29 4.44 27.12
N LYS A 217 -14.11 3.46 27.49
CA LYS A 217 -14.99 3.50 28.66
C LYS A 217 -14.25 3.45 30.00
N ASN A 218 -12.94 3.23 29.96
CA ASN A 218 -12.11 3.05 31.15
C ASN A 218 -11.09 4.19 31.31
N ILE A 219 -11.35 5.37 30.75
CA ILE A 219 -10.41 6.49 30.71
C ILE A 219 -9.90 6.90 32.09
N ASP A 220 -10.73 6.76 33.12
CA ASP A 220 -10.42 7.11 34.51
C ASP A 220 -9.65 6.01 35.29
N LYS A 221 -9.49 4.81 34.68
CA LYS A 221 -8.73 3.73 35.31
C LYS A 221 -7.22 3.90 35.12
N PRO A 222 -6.40 3.25 35.98
CA PRO A 222 -4.97 3.16 35.73
C PRO A 222 -4.70 2.65 34.31
N TYR A 223 -3.71 3.28 33.63
CA TYR A 223 -3.40 2.99 32.21
C TYR A 223 -4.60 3.17 31.28
N ARG A 224 -5.59 3.95 31.67
CA ARG A 224 -6.85 4.15 30.95
C ARG A 224 -7.56 2.83 30.64
N GLY A 225 -7.33 1.79 31.44
CA GLY A 225 -7.85 0.45 31.21
C GLY A 225 -7.30 -0.26 29.98
N LEU A 226 -6.28 0.31 29.36
CA LEU A 226 -5.59 -0.30 28.23
C LEU A 226 -4.49 -1.26 28.69
N HIS A 227 -4.16 -2.24 27.86
CA HIS A 227 -3.12 -3.23 28.14
C HIS A 227 -2.24 -3.47 26.91
N GLY A 228 -1.00 -3.89 27.14
CA GLY A 228 -0.05 -4.16 26.07
C GLY A 228 -0.39 -5.42 25.29
N ILE A 229 -0.11 -5.40 23.99
CA ILE A 229 -0.30 -6.53 23.07
C ILE A 229 0.97 -6.76 22.25
N ALA A 230 1.12 -7.97 21.71
CA ALA A 230 2.17 -8.29 20.73
C ALA A 230 1.58 -8.28 19.32
N ILE A 231 2.24 -7.59 18.38
CA ILE A 231 1.73 -7.38 17.04
C ILE A 231 2.80 -7.76 16.02
N ASN A 232 2.43 -8.55 15.01
CA ASN A 232 3.20 -8.70 13.78
C ASN A 232 2.66 -7.71 12.74
N ALA A 233 3.46 -6.69 12.39
CA ALA A 233 3.06 -5.63 11.48
C ALA A 233 3.55 -5.82 10.04
N ALA A 234 4.09 -6.99 9.67
CA ALA A 234 4.62 -7.24 8.33
C ALA A 234 3.58 -7.04 7.21
N GLN A 235 2.30 -7.33 7.50
CA GLN A 235 1.20 -7.16 6.55
C GLN A 235 0.42 -5.84 6.71
N ILE A 236 0.74 -5.04 7.72
CA ILE A 236 0.02 -3.81 8.09
C ILE A 236 0.99 -2.68 8.49
N PRO A 237 2.03 -2.41 7.68
CA PRO A 237 3.09 -1.47 8.05
C PRO A 237 2.59 -0.04 8.27
N ASP A 238 1.54 0.37 7.57
CA ASP A 238 1.01 1.73 7.63
C ASP A 238 0.31 2.04 8.96
N MET A 239 -0.09 1.02 9.72
CA MET A 239 -0.65 1.19 11.06
C MET A 239 0.39 1.41 12.16
N VAL A 240 1.67 1.16 11.89
CA VAL A 240 2.74 1.24 12.93
C VAL A 240 2.78 2.58 13.67
N PRO A 241 2.65 3.75 13.00
CA PRO A 241 2.63 5.02 13.73
C PRO A 241 1.46 5.15 14.72
N ALA A 242 0.25 4.77 14.31
CA ALA A 242 -0.95 4.81 15.17
C ALA A 242 -0.84 3.82 16.34
N LEU A 243 -0.34 2.62 16.06
CA LEU A 243 -0.06 1.61 17.09
C LEU A 243 0.97 2.11 18.11
N ALA A 244 2.03 2.78 17.64
CA ALA A 244 3.06 3.34 18.52
C ALA A 244 2.51 4.42 19.46
N VAL A 245 1.61 5.29 18.97
CA VAL A 245 0.94 6.30 19.80
C VAL A 245 0.08 5.65 20.88
N THR A 246 -0.77 4.68 20.52
CA THR A 246 -1.59 3.95 21.50
C THR A 246 -0.70 3.24 22.52
N ALA A 247 0.34 2.59 22.04
CA ALA A 247 1.34 1.88 22.82
C ALA A 247 2.04 2.77 23.85
N ALA A 248 2.46 3.97 23.44
CA ALA A 248 3.11 4.95 24.31
C ALA A 248 2.19 5.39 25.46
N THR A 249 0.88 5.49 25.19
CA THR A 249 -0.12 5.84 26.21
C THR A 249 -0.23 4.75 27.28
N VAL A 250 -0.16 3.48 26.87
CA VAL A 250 -0.15 2.34 27.79
C VAL A 250 1.17 2.27 28.56
N ALA A 251 2.30 2.44 27.87
CA ALA A 251 3.65 2.26 28.42
C ALA A 251 4.12 3.45 29.29
N GLY A 252 3.71 4.68 28.97
CA GLY A 252 4.09 5.89 29.73
C GLY A 252 3.60 5.91 31.17
N ILE A 253 2.81 4.95 31.57
CA ILE A 253 2.18 4.85 32.89
C ILE A 253 2.62 3.57 33.65
N ALA A 254 3.19 2.55 32.98
CA ALA A 254 3.60 1.29 33.64
C ALA A 254 5.05 0.90 33.36
N PRO A 255 5.92 0.87 34.34
CA PRO A 255 7.25 0.27 34.21
C PRO A 255 7.14 -1.21 33.82
N GLY A 256 7.69 -1.59 32.69
CA GLY A 256 7.78 -3.00 32.28
C GLY A 256 6.80 -3.48 31.20
N ILE A 257 5.86 -2.65 30.73
CA ILE A 257 5.05 -3.01 29.56
C ILE A 257 5.93 -2.89 28.31
N ARG A 258 6.03 -3.99 27.56
CA ARG A 258 6.76 -4.08 26.30
C ARG A 258 5.75 -4.28 25.17
N ILE A 259 5.82 -3.41 24.18
CA ILE A 259 5.11 -3.64 22.92
C ILE A 259 6.17 -4.06 21.90
N ALA A 260 6.02 -5.27 21.40
CA ALA A 260 6.87 -5.77 20.34
C ALA A 260 6.09 -5.65 19.03
N ILE A 261 6.48 -4.70 18.17
CA ILE A 261 6.05 -4.66 16.79
C ILE A 261 7.12 -5.44 16.02
N THR A 262 6.74 -6.56 15.42
CA THR A 262 7.66 -7.40 14.65
C THR A 262 7.35 -7.30 13.17
N PHE A 263 8.39 -7.22 12.37
CA PHE A 263 8.36 -7.44 10.92
C PHE A 263 9.14 -8.73 10.68
N GLU A 264 8.47 -9.78 10.23
CA GLU A 264 9.18 -11.02 9.92
C GLU A 264 10.03 -10.89 8.66
N PRO A 265 11.17 -11.61 8.57
CA PRO A 265 11.79 -12.44 9.60
C PRO A 265 12.92 -11.76 10.39
N ARG A 266 13.28 -10.49 10.17
CA ARG A 266 14.54 -9.94 10.71
C ARG A 266 14.50 -8.54 11.34
N ARG A 267 13.37 -7.85 11.39
CA ARG A 267 13.28 -6.53 12.01
C ARG A 267 12.30 -6.53 13.19
N ARG A 268 12.84 -6.39 14.38
CA ARG A 268 12.05 -6.14 15.60
C ARG A 268 12.19 -4.66 15.95
N LEU A 269 11.09 -3.92 15.88
CA LEU A 269 11.02 -2.63 16.53
C LEU A 269 10.62 -2.88 17.98
N LEU A 270 11.59 -2.85 18.90
CA LEU A 270 11.33 -2.91 20.32
C LEU A 270 11.15 -1.47 20.79
N VAL A 271 9.93 -1.04 20.96
CA VAL A 271 9.66 0.25 21.64
C VAL A 271 9.84 0.01 23.13
N ARG A 272 10.97 0.47 23.67
CA ARG A 272 11.23 0.53 25.12
C ARG A 272 10.92 1.96 25.56
N PHE A 273 10.04 2.09 26.49
CA PHE A 273 9.81 3.33 27.23
C PHE A 273 10.39 3.22 28.63
#